data_01d54c7f6d2278a0000dc5fcedd89fc1
#
_entry.id   01d54c7f6d2278a0000dc5fcedd89fc1
#
_cell.length_a   1.000
_cell.length_b   1.000
_cell.length_c   1.000
_cell.angle_alpha   90.00
_cell.angle_beta   90.00
_cell.angle_gamma   90.00
#
_symmetry.space_group_name_H-M   'P 1'
#
loop_
_entity.id
_entity.type
_entity.pdbx_description
1 polymer ?
#
loop_
_entity_poly.entity_id
_entity_poly.type
_entity_poly.pdbx_seq_one_letter_code
_entity_poly.pdbx_strand_id
1 'polypeptide(L)'
;MSDFKPYANESDALTLGNLAIENRVDRISLSGDVELTKDKAGLALAKQLQAVIDATVKALQADAALPDAVQVVKPRSVKNPFA
;
A
#
# COMPACT_ATOMS: atom_id res chain seq x y z
N MET A 1 -5.58 -16.12 -1.24
CA MET A 1 -5.18 -14.80 -0.90
C MET A 1 -3.69 -14.69 -0.88
N SER A 2 -3.25 -13.56 -1.18
CA SER A 2 -1.86 -13.37 -1.34
C SER A 2 -1.11 -13.45 -0.02
N ASP A 3 0.15 -13.81 -0.13
CA ASP A 3 1.01 -13.86 1.03
C ASP A 3 1.73 -12.55 1.28
N PHE A 4 1.19 -11.49 0.72
CA PHE A 4 1.79 -10.18 0.90
C PHE A 4 1.80 -9.81 2.38
N LYS A 5 2.99 -9.66 2.93
CA LYS A 5 3.16 -9.32 4.33
C LYS A 5 3.77 -7.94 4.43
N PRO A 6 2.99 -6.97 4.88
CA PRO A 6 3.48 -5.59 4.93
C PRO A 6 4.78 -5.46 5.70
N TYR A 7 5.71 -4.72 5.12
CA TYR A 7 7.00 -4.37 5.72
C TYR A 7 7.95 -5.54 5.90
N ALA A 8 7.63 -6.70 5.33
CA ALA A 8 8.45 -7.87 5.54
C ALA A 8 9.70 -7.89 4.68
N ASN A 9 9.69 -7.23 3.53
CA ASN A 9 10.86 -7.24 2.66
C ASN A 9 10.79 -6.08 1.69
N GLU A 10 11.79 -6.01 0.82
CA GLU A 10 11.91 -4.91 -0.12
C GLU A 10 11.44 -5.28 -1.53
N SER A 11 10.87 -6.43 -1.71
CA SER A 11 10.69 -6.93 -3.06
C SER A 11 9.29 -7.40 -3.41
N ASP A 12 8.47 -7.76 -2.44
CA ASP A 12 7.14 -8.26 -2.76
C ASP A 12 6.31 -7.17 -3.40
N ALA A 13 5.54 -7.56 -4.38
CA ALA A 13 4.66 -6.64 -5.07
C ALA A 13 3.35 -7.32 -5.36
N LEU A 14 2.30 -6.53 -5.40
CA LEU A 14 0.96 -7.01 -5.66
C LEU A 14 0.30 -6.03 -6.60
N THR A 15 -0.47 -6.54 -7.54
CA THR A 15 -1.17 -5.70 -8.48
C THR A 15 -2.66 -5.93 -8.37
N LEU A 16 -3.40 -4.85 -8.23
CA LEU A 16 -4.85 -4.88 -8.23
C LEU A 16 -5.33 -3.93 -9.32
N GLY A 17 -5.79 -4.49 -10.42
CA GLY A 17 -6.11 -3.66 -11.57
C GLY A 17 -4.85 -2.97 -12.05
N ASN A 18 -4.88 -1.66 -12.13
CA ASN A 18 -3.71 -0.87 -12.51
C ASN A 18 -3.00 -0.29 -11.31
N LEU A 19 -3.36 -0.73 -10.12
CA LEU A 19 -2.72 -0.26 -8.90
C LEU A 19 -1.60 -1.21 -8.53
N ALA A 20 -0.41 -0.68 -8.40
CA ALA A 20 0.75 -1.47 -7.98
C ALA A 20 1.04 -1.19 -6.52
N ILE A 21 1.16 -2.24 -5.74
CA ILE A 21 1.43 -2.15 -4.32
C ILE A 21 2.76 -2.83 -4.08
N GLU A 22 3.73 -2.07 -3.62
CA GLU A 22 5.09 -2.57 -3.44
C GLU A 22 5.50 -2.52 -1.99
N ASN A 23 6.12 -3.59 -1.56
CA ASN A 23 6.55 -3.73 -0.18
C ASN A 23 7.95 -3.18 0.01
N ARG A 24 8.14 -2.49 1.12
CA ARG A 24 9.45 -2.08 1.59
C ARG A 24 9.47 -2.33 3.09
N VAL A 25 10.63 -2.33 3.67
CA VAL A 25 10.70 -2.57 5.11
C VAL A 25 10.22 -1.38 5.92
N ASP A 26 10.23 -0.20 5.34
CA ASP A 26 9.83 1.00 6.07
C ASP A 26 8.60 1.69 5.50
N ARG A 27 8.02 1.14 4.43
CA ARG A 27 6.82 1.73 3.86
C ARG A 27 6.15 0.78 2.88
N ILE A 28 4.90 1.03 2.62
CA ILE A 28 4.16 0.36 1.55
C ILE A 28 3.88 1.43 0.50
N SER A 29 4.24 1.15 -0.72
CA SER A 29 4.08 2.09 -1.81
C SER A 29 2.91 1.68 -2.69
N LEU A 30 1.98 2.58 -2.91
CA LEU A 30 0.85 2.34 -3.80
C LEU A 30 0.91 3.35 -4.93
N SER A 31 0.89 2.85 -6.16
CA SER A 31 0.96 3.75 -7.31
C SER A 31 0.04 3.23 -8.41
N GLY A 32 -0.37 4.13 -9.28
CA GLY A 32 -1.30 3.79 -10.33
C GLY A 32 -2.71 4.22 -9.99
N ASP A 33 -3.67 3.49 -10.54
CA ASP A 33 -5.06 3.84 -10.30
C ASP A 33 -5.92 2.58 -10.32
N VAL A 34 -7.09 2.69 -9.73
CA VAL A 34 -8.05 1.61 -9.71
C VAL A 34 -9.44 2.23 -9.62
N GLU A 35 -10.39 1.62 -10.27
CA GLU A 35 -11.77 2.06 -10.20
C GLU A 35 -12.59 1.02 -9.47
N LEU A 36 -13.29 1.45 -8.46
CA LEU A 36 -14.15 0.57 -7.70
C LEU A 36 -15.57 0.78 -8.21
N THR A 37 -15.90 0.03 -9.24
CA THR A 37 -17.18 0.17 -9.88
C THR A 37 -18.30 -0.33 -8.96
N LYS A 38 -19.47 0.20 -9.17
CA LYS A 38 -20.59 -0.12 -8.29
C LYS A 38 -21.28 -1.39 -8.76
N ASP A 39 -20.56 -2.50 -8.63
CA ASP A 39 -21.04 -3.81 -9.05
C ASP A 39 -20.24 -4.88 -8.29
N LYS A 40 -20.50 -6.14 -8.64
CA LYS A 40 -19.84 -7.23 -7.94
C LYS A 40 -18.34 -7.24 -8.15
N ALA A 41 -17.90 -6.87 -9.34
CA ALA A 41 -16.47 -6.81 -9.62
C ALA A 41 -15.80 -5.73 -8.77
N GLY A 42 -16.46 -4.58 -8.64
CA GLY A 42 -15.94 -3.52 -7.80
C GLY A 42 -15.88 -3.93 -6.34
N LEU A 43 -16.88 -4.66 -5.89
CA LEU A 43 -16.89 -5.14 -4.51
C LEU A 43 -15.73 -6.11 -4.27
N ALA A 44 -15.48 -7.02 -5.20
CA ALA A 44 -14.38 -7.96 -5.05
C ALA A 44 -13.05 -7.23 -4.99
N LEU A 45 -12.87 -6.24 -5.85
CA LEU A 45 -11.63 -5.49 -5.88
C LEU A 45 -11.47 -4.67 -4.60
N ALA A 46 -12.55 -4.09 -4.12
CA ALA A 46 -12.52 -3.32 -2.88
C ALA A 46 -12.14 -4.19 -1.70
N LYS A 47 -12.65 -5.43 -1.68
CA LYS A 47 -12.31 -6.34 -0.59
C LYS A 47 -10.85 -6.74 -0.63
N GLN A 48 -10.28 -6.90 -1.80
CA GLN A 48 -8.87 -7.21 -1.92
C GLN A 48 -8.02 -6.05 -1.42
N LEU A 49 -8.40 -4.84 -1.79
CA LEU A 49 -7.69 -3.66 -1.33
C LEU A 49 -7.84 -3.50 0.18
N GLN A 50 -9.04 -3.77 0.69
CA GLN A 50 -9.29 -3.71 2.12
C GLN A 50 -8.37 -4.67 2.87
N ALA A 51 -8.19 -5.87 2.35
CA ALA A 51 -7.34 -6.85 3.01
C ALA A 51 -5.90 -6.35 3.13
N VAL A 52 -5.40 -5.71 2.08
CA VAL A 52 -4.05 -5.15 2.10
C VAL A 52 -3.97 -4.01 3.13
N ILE A 53 -4.95 -3.12 3.12
CA ILE A 53 -4.94 -1.99 4.04
C ILE A 53 -5.09 -2.46 5.49
N ASP A 54 -5.97 -3.44 5.72
CA ASP A 54 -6.15 -3.96 7.07
C ASP A 54 -4.87 -4.61 7.58
N ALA A 55 -4.18 -5.36 6.74
CA ALA A 55 -2.92 -5.98 7.13
C ALA A 55 -1.87 -4.92 7.43
N THR A 56 -1.87 -3.84 6.65
CA THR A 56 -0.94 -2.75 6.87
C THR A 56 -1.22 -2.04 8.20
N VAL A 57 -2.48 -1.75 8.47
CA VAL A 57 -2.86 -1.11 9.73
C VAL A 57 -2.46 -1.99 10.91
N LYS A 58 -2.73 -3.28 10.79
CA LYS A 58 -2.40 -4.21 11.85
C LYS A 58 -0.90 -4.25 12.12
N ALA A 59 -0.10 -4.26 11.04
CA ALA A 59 1.34 -4.29 11.19
C ALA A 59 1.84 -3.01 11.85
N LEU A 60 1.28 -1.87 11.48
CA LEU A 60 1.69 -0.60 12.07
C LEU A 60 1.29 -0.52 13.53
N GLN A 61 0.10 -0.98 13.85
CA GLN A 61 -0.36 -0.94 15.24
C GLN A 61 0.42 -1.88 16.14
N ALA A 62 0.97 -2.94 15.57
CA ALA A 62 1.71 -3.91 16.35
C ALA A 62 3.15 -3.46 16.63
N ASP A 63 3.61 -2.42 15.98
CA ASP A 63 4.98 -1.95 16.16
C ASP A 63 5.04 -1.00 17.34
N ALA A 64 5.62 -1.47 18.42
CA ALA A 64 5.70 -0.68 19.65
C ALA A 64 6.68 0.48 19.55
N ALA A 65 7.56 0.45 18.58
CA ALA A 65 8.57 1.48 18.41
C ALA A 65 8.33 2.34 17.18
N LEU A 66 7.08 2.52 16.83
CA LEU A 66 6.74 3.27 15.62
C LEU A 66 7.24 4.71 15.72
N PRO A 67 8.08 5.16 14.81
CA PRO A 67 8.61 6.53 14.88
C PRO A 67 7.57 7.54 14.43
N ASP A 68 7.83 8.81 14.75
CA ASP A 68 6.93 9.86 14.31
C ASP A 68 6.95 10.01 12.81
N ALA A 69 8.10 9.81 12.18
CA ALA A 69 8.21 9.92 10.75
C ALA A 69 9.37 9.11 10.24
N VAL A 70 9.23 8.57 9.04
CA VAL A 70 10.27 7.82 8.39
C VAL A 70 10.94 8.71 7.36
N GLN A 71 12.27 8.63 7.27
CA GLN A 71 13.00 9.33 6.24
C GLN A 71 12.84 8.57 4.94
N VAL A 72 11.94 9.02 4.11
CA VAL A 72 11.72 8.40 2.83
C VAL A 72 12.42 9.20 1.76
N VAL A 73 13.34 8.55 1.04
CA VAL A 73 14.04 9.19 -0.04
C VAL A 73 13.13 9.23 -1.25
N LYS A 74 12.70 10.40 -1.63
CA LYS A 74 11.86 10.53 -2.79
C LYS A 74 12.69 10.56 -4.03
N PRO A 75 12.29 9.81 -5.05
CA PRO A 75 13.09 9.75 -6.25
C PRO A 75 13.22 11.11 -6.92
N ARG A 76 12.21 11.91 -6.84
CA ARG A 76 12.28 13.19 -7.44
C ARG A 76 11.35 14.06 -6.80
N SER A 77 11.77 15.22 -6.65
CA SER A 77 10.93 16.16 -6.09
C SER A 77 10.00 16.67 -7.12
N VAL A 78 8.99 15.97 -7.32
CA VAL A 78 8.01 16.40 -8.24
C VAL A 78 7.28 17.54 -7.64
N LYS A 79 7.17 18.62 -8.40
CA LYS A 79 6.46 19.74 -7.93
C LYS A 79 5.03 19.33 -7.70
N ASN A 80 4.62 19.39 -6.49
CA ASN A 80 3.26 19.07 -6.16
C ASN A 80 2.40 20.31 -6.36
N PRO A 81 1.47 20.27 -7.29
CA PRO A 81 0.66 21.47 -7.56
C PRO A 81 -0.21 21.90 -6.40
N PHE A 82 -0.34 21.05 -5.43
CA PHE A 82 -1.15 21.38 -4.26
C PHE A 82 -0.31 21.81 -3.07
N ALA A 83 0.96 21.83 -3.22
CA ALA A 83 1.83 22.19 -2.10
C ALA A 83 2.01 23.66 -2.03
#